data_e2cf953c310febcff2f682d931da5007
#
_entry.id   e2cf953c310febcff2f682d931da5007
#
_cell.length_a   1.000
_cell.length_b   1.000
_cell.length_c   1.000
_cell.angle_alpha   90.00
_cell.angle_beta   90.00
_cell.angle_gamma   90.00
#
_symmetry.space_group_name_H-M   'P 1'
#
loop_
_entity.id
_entity.type
_entity.pdbx_description
1 polymer ?
#
loop_
_entity_poly.entity_id
_entity_poly.type
_entity_poly.pdbx_seq_one_letter_code
_entity_poly.pdbx_strand_id
1 'polypeptide(L)'
;YDEWMALARGGEINTEYVWGDSNDSVNASQYAWFGIKDPRDPKSKITSKVGAQKALLEHSCGRWWQTSRPVGMLKPNSYNLYDMSGLVCEIVMLPGKSIFHNEILSCKGGFLADPLDSLNLGRHCDYSQTRDFFYYGLRLVREVKK
;
A
#
# COMPACT_ATOMS: atom_id res chain seq x y z
N TYR A 1 -5.18 13.42 -2.45
CA TYR A 1 -5.53 12.67 -1.23
C TYR A 1 -6.96 12.18 -1.27
N ASP A 2 -7.94 13.07 -1.39
CA ASP A 2 -9.37 12.73 -1.33
C ASP A 2 -9.79 11.81 -2.47
N GLU A 3 -9.28 12.03 -3.66
CA GLU A 3 -9.49 11.14 -4.81
C GLU A 3 -8.94 9.74 -4.53
N TRP A 4 -7.72 9.66 -4.00
CA TRP A 4 -7.12 8.38 -3.64
C TRP A 4 -7.96 7.64 -2.60
N MET A 5 -8.43 8.35 -1.57
CA MET A 5 -9.28 7.78 -0.51
C MET A 5 -10.62 7.27 -1.06
N ALA A 6 -11.25 8.04 -1.95
CA ALA A 6 -12.49 7.63 -2.61
C ALA A 6 -12.30 6.36 -3.47
N LEU A 7 -11.21 6.32 -4.23
CA LEU A 7 -10.84 5.17 -5.05
C LEU A 7 -10.50 3.93 -4.21
N ALA A 8 -9.75 4.10 -3.12
CA ALA A 8 -9.36 3.00 -2.24
C ALA A 8 -10.57 2.37 -1.52
N ARG A 9 -11.52 3.18 -1.11
CA ARG A 9 -12.78 2.70 -0.49
C ARG A 9 -13.69 1.97 -1.46
N GLY A 10 -13.54 2.16 -2.76
CA GLY A 10 -14.36 1.47 -3.75
C GLY A 10 -15.85 1.81 -3.67
N GLY A 11 -16.20 3.02 -3.21
CA GLY A 11 -17.59 3.48 -3.03
C GLY A 11 -18.18 3.21 -1.65
N GLU A 12 -17.49 2.48 -0.79
CA GLU A 12 -17.91 2.28 0.60
C GLU A 12 -17.67 3.54 1.45
N ILE A 13 -18.55 3.76 2.41
CA ILE A 13 -18.44 4.92 3.31
C ILE A 13 -17.73 4.47 4.59
N ASN A 14 -16.65 5.17 4.95
CA ASN A 14 -15.94 5.02 6.23
C ASN A 14 -15.31 3.66 6.49
N THR A 15 -14.99 2.85 5.48
CA THR A 15 -14.24 1.63 5.69
C THR A 15 -12.81 1.93 6.14
N GLU A 16 -12.30 1.10 7.05
CA GLU A 16 -10.95 1.21 7.58
C GLU A 16 -9.88 0.69 6.61
N TYR A 17 -10.23 -0.31 5.81
CA TYR A 17 -9.33 -0.94 4.84
C TYR A 17 -10.00 -1.06 3.47
N VAL A 18 -9.21 -1.35 2.47
CA VAL A 18 -9.67 -1.58 1.09
C VAL A 18 -10.68 -2.73 0.99
N TRP A 19 -10.61 -3.69 1.92
CA TRP A 19 -11.48 -4.86 2.00
C TRP A 19 -12.60 -4.75 3.04
N GLY A 20 -12.83 -3.59 3.63
CA GLY A 20 -13.82 -3.35 4.70
C GLY A 20 -13.18 -3.08 6.05
N ASP A 21 -13.89 -3.38 7.14
CA ASP A 21 -13.47 -3.05 8.50
C ASP A 21 -12.76 -4.21 9.24
N SER A 22 -12.60 -5.35 8.57
CA SER A 22 -12.00 -6.52 9.20
C SER A 22 -10.48 -6.38 9.34
N ASN A 23 -9.99 -6.37 10.57
CA ASN A 23 -8.56 -6.45 10.91
C ASN A 23 -8.08 -7.92 10.92
N ASP A 24 -8.55 -8.73 9.98
CA ASP A 24 -8.15 -10.12 9.81
C ASP A 24 -7.08 -10.26 8.72
N SER A 25 -5.93 -10.78 9.12
CA SER A 25 -4.78 -10.96 8.21
C SER A 25 -5.05 -11.96 7.07
N VAL A 26 -5.96 -12.91 7.26
CA VAL A 26 -6.33 -13.88 6.22
C VAL A 26 -7.15 -13.19 5.14
N ASN A 27 -8.11 -12.36 5.52
CA ASN A 27 -8.89 -11.56 4.58
C ASN A 27 -8.01 -10.52 3.87
N ALA A 28 -7.23 -9.75 4.65
CA ALA A 28 -6.32 -8.73 4.13
C ALA A 28 -5.38 -9.25 3.04
N SER A 29 -4.87 -10.45 3.20
CA SER A 29 -3.94 -11.06 2.23
C SER A 29 -4.55 -11.40 0.87
N GLN A 30 -5.86 -11.39 0.76
CA GLN A 30 -6.52 -11.53 -0.52
C GLN A 30 -6.46 -10.24 -1.34
N TYR A 31 -6.18 -9.10 -0.71
CA TYR A 31 -6.20 -7.76 -1.29
C TYR A 31 -4.86 -7.04 -1.26
N ALA A 32 -3.96 -7.44 -0.37
CA ALA A 32 -2.73 -6.70 -0.11
C ALA A 32 -1.50 -7.60 0.09
N TRP A 33 -0.37 -7.15 -0.43
CA TRP A 33 0.95 -7.69 -0.10
C TRP A 33 1.53 -6.91 1.07
N PHE A 34 1.68 -7.54 2.23
CA PHE A 34 2.15 -6.88 3.46
C PHE A 34 2.85 -7.86 4.41
N GLY A 35 3.47 -7.35 5.46
CA GLY A 35 4.08 -8.15 6.53
C GLY A 35 5.22 -9.05 6.07
N ILE A 36 5.83 -8.75 4.95
CA ILE A 36 6.95 -9.49 4.38
C ILE A 36 8.24 -8.92 4.98
N LYS A 37 9.16 -9.81 5.36
CA LYS A 37 10.44 -9.39 5.93
C LYS A 37 11.18 -8.44 4.96
N ASP A 38 11.53 -7.25 5.44
CA ASP A 38 12.45 -6.37 4.72
C ASP A 38 13.88 -6.94 4.84
N PRO A 39 14.52 -7.36 3.75
CA PRO A 39 15.85 -7.96 3.80
C PRO A 39 16.94 -6.96 4.21
N ARG A 40 16.65 -5.64 4.16
CA ARG A 40 17.59 -4.58 4.55
C ARG A 40 17.51 -4.23 6.02
N ASP A 41 16.40 -4.56 6.69
CA ASP A 41 16.25 -4.40 8.13
C ASP A 41 16.40 -5.73 8.85
N PRO A 42 17.52 -5.95 9.57
CA PRO A 42 17.75 -7.19 10.33
C PRO A 42 16.71 -7.43 11.43
N LYS A 43 16.00 -6.38 11.87
CA LYS A 43 14.96 -6.45 12.89
C LYS A 43 13.58 -6.71 12.33
N SER A 44 13.41 -6.57 11.00
CA SER A 44 12.15 -6.84 10.34
C SER A 44 11.75 -8.31 10.52
N LYS A 45 10.45 -8.53 10.78
CA LYS A 45 9.89 -9.87 10.97
C LYS A 45 8.77 -10.07 9.97
N ILE A 46 8.58 -11.33 9.56
CA ILE A 46 7.39 -11.73 8.81
C ILE A 46 6.20 -11.66 9.77
N THR A 47 5.25 -10.77 9.50
CA THR A 47 4.05 -10.60 10.30
C THR A 47 2.80 -11.20 9.64
N SER A 48 2.86 -11.45 8.34
CA SER A 48 1.78 -12.09 7.59
C SER A 48 1.86 -13.61 7.73
N LYS A 49 0.73 -14.24 8.07
CA LYS A 49 0.64 -15.71 8.23
C LYS A 49 0.17 -16.44 6.98
N VAL A 50 0.17 -15.78 5.85
CA VAL A 50 -0.59 -16.24 4.69
C VAL A 50 0.21 -17.17 3.79
N GLY A 51 -0.36 -18.33 3.51
CA GLY A 51 0.27 -19.39 2.70
C GLY A 51 0.62 -18.97 1.28
N ALA A 52 -0.20 -18.16 0.62
CA ALA A 52 0.07 -17.67 -0.75
C ALA A 52 1.26 -16.69 -0.78
N GLN A 53 1.37 -15.81 0.21
CA GLN A 53 2.52 -14.94 0.36
C GLN A 53 3.78 -15.73 0.68
N LYS A 54 3.67 -16.77 1.50
CA LYS A 54 4.78 -17.67 1.83
C LYS A 54 5.29 -18.44 0.62
N ALA A 55 4.42 -19.03 -0.17
CA ALA A 55 4.80 -19.79 -1.36
C ALA A 55 5.56 -18.92 -2.38
N LEU A 56 5.16 -17.66 -2.54
CA LEU A 56 5.85 -16.72 -3.43
C LEU A 56 7.20 -16.25 -2.86
N LEU A 57 7.34 -16.20 -1.53
CA LEU A 57 8.61 -15.92 -0.86
C LEU A 57 9.62 -17.05 -1.03
N GLU A 58 9.17 -18.29 -1.00
CA GLU A 58 10.03 -19.47 -1.15
C GLU A 58 10.64 -19.60 -2.55
N HIS A 59 9.99 -19.02 -3.58
CA HIS A 59 10.54 -18.95 -4.93
C HIS A 59 11.45 -17.74 -5.18
N SER A 60 11.57 -16.83 -4.23
CA SER A 60 12.42 -15.65 -4.36
C SER A 60 13.79 -15.90 -3.72
N CYS A 61 14.78 -16.22 -4.55
CA CYS A 61 16.19 -16.39 -4.14
C CYS A 61 16.82 -15.09 -3.62
N GLY A 62 16.82 -14.84 -2.34
CA GLY A 62 17.84 -14.10 -1.56
C GLY A 62 18.28 -12.69 -1.93
N ARG A 63 17.72 -12.03 -2.96
CA ARG A 63 18.12 -10.68 -3.39
C ARG A 63 16.99 -9.68 -3.18
N TRP A 64 17.29 -8.45 -2.75
CA TRP A 64 16.33 -7.44 -2.37
C TRP A 64 15.33 -7.02 -3.47
N TRP A 65 15.70 -7.08 -4.77
CA TRP A 65 14.77 -6.88 -5.90
C TRP A 65 13.75 -8.00 -6.08
N GLN A 66 13.86 -9.06 -5.31
CA GLN A 66 12.94 -10.20 -5.35
C GLN A 66 11.73 -10.00 -4.43
N THR A 67 11.61 -8.86 -3.77
CA THR A 67 10.40 -8.48 -3.03
C THR A 67 9.33 -7.89 -3.95
N SER A 68 9.67 -7.45 -5.16
CA SER A 68 8.67 -7.00 -6.13
C SER A 68 7.72 -8.14 -6.51
N ARG A 69 6.47 -7.80 -6.72
CA ARG A 69 5.41 -8.73 -7.13
C ARG A 69 4.76 -8.22 -8.40
N PRO A 70 4.27 -9.10 -9.27
CA PRO A 70 3.44 -8.67 -10.38
C PRO A 70 2.20 -7.95 -9.85
N VAL A 71 1.83 -6.88 -10.50
CA VAL A 71 0.61 -6.12 -10.17
C VAL A 71 -0.65 -6.90 -10.57
N GLY A 72 -1.77 -6.62 -9.90
CA GLY A 72 -3.07 -7.18 -10.27
C GLY A 72 -3.25 -8.66 -9.94
N MET A 73 -2.41 -9.24 -9.07
CA MET A 73 -2.50 -10.67 -8.72
C MET A 73 -3.50 -10.97 -7.61
N LEU A 74 -3.79 -9.99 -6.78
CA LEU A 74 -4.72 -10.12 -5.66
C LEU A 74 -6.10 -9.62 -6.06
N LYS A 75 -7.06 -9.70 -5.12
CA LYS A 75 -8.42 -9.20 -5.38
C LYS A 75 -8.44 -7.68 -5.51
N PRO A 76 -9.20 -7.14 -6.46
CA PRO A 76 -9.46 -5.70 -6.53
C PRO A 76 -10.49 -5.28 -5.47
N ASN A 77 -10.58 -3.98 -5.24
CA ASN A 77 -11.72 -3.40 -4.51
C ASN A 77 -12.98 -3.35 -5.37
N SER A 78 -14.09 -2.81 -4.82
CA SER A 78 -15.38 -2.74 -5.51
C SER A 78 -15.38 -1.88 -6.78
N TYR A 79 -14.37 -1.01 -6.95
CA TYR A 79 -14.15 -0.24 -8.18
C TYR A 79 -13.22 -0.95 -9.17
N ASN A 80 -12.94 -2.23 -8.94
CA ASN A 80 -12.03 -3.03 -9.77
C ASN A 80 -10.60 -2.47 -9.82
N LEU A 81 -10.16 -1.80 -8.75
CA LEU A 81 -8.81 -1.29 -8.59
C LEU A 81 -7.97 -2.26 -7.77
N TYR A 82 -6.85 -2.65 -8.35
CA TYR A 82 -5.89 -3.58 -7.77
C TYR A 82 -4.79 -2.84 -7.00
N ASP A 83 -4.20 -3.54 -6.05
CA ASP A 83 -3.00 -3.11 -5.31
C ASP A 83 -3.14 -1.73 -4.63
N MET A 84 -4.35 -1.40 -4.18
CA MET A 84 -4.63 -0.16 -3.44
C MET A 84 -4.05 -0.17 -2.02
N SER A 85 -3.62 -1.35 -1.54
CA SER A 85 -2.95 -1.51 -0.24
C SER A 85 -1.77 -2.48 -0.36
N GLY A 86 -0.71 -2.18 0.38
CA GLY A 86 0.53 -2.97 0.36
C GLY A 86 1.34 -2.78 -0.92
N LEU A 87 2.29 -3.67 -1.15
CA LEU A 87 3.24 -3.66 -2.26
C LEU A 87 4.16 -2.45 -2.23
N VAL A 88 3.69 -1.28 -2.66
CA VAL A 88 4.37 0.03 -2.56
C VAL A 88 3.36 1.08 -2.12
N CYS A 89 3.77 2.01 -1.27
CA CYS A 89 2.90 3.12 -0.93
C CYS A 89 2.84 4.13 -2.08
N GLU A 90 1.67 4.70 -2.30
CA GLU A 90 1.41 5.61 -3.41
C GLU A 90 1.49 7.05 -2.95
N ILE A 91 2.24 7.86 -3.70
CA ILE A 91 2.43 9.28 -3.38
C ILE A 91 1.11 10.02 -3.64
N VAL A 92 0.70 10.80 -2.65
CA VAL A 92 -0.48 11.66 -2.71
C VAL A 92 -0.15 13.07 -2.22
N MET A 93 -0.85 14.06 -2.75
CA MET A 93 -0.78 15.44 -2.26
C MET A 93 -1.82 15.63 -1.15
N LEU A 94 -1.37 16.06 0.03
CA LEU A 94 -2.27 16.44 1.11
C LEU A 94 -2.76 17.88 0.89
N PRO A 95 -4.05 18.17 1.19
CA PRO A 95 -4.53 19.53 1.22
C PRO A 95 -3.84 20.27 2.38
N GLY A 96 -3.03 21.25 2.09
CA GLY A 96 -2.34 22.02 3.12
C GLY A 96 -1.43 23.10 2.55
N LYS A 97 -1.14 24.10 3.36
CA LYS A 97 -0.20 25.17 3.00
C LYS A 97 1.21 24.76 3.38
N SER A 98 2.04 24.46 2.43
CA SER A 98 3.49 24.45 2.62
C SER A 98 4.00 25.90 2.68
N ILE A 99 4.99 26.16 3.52
CA ILE A 99 5.68 27.47 3.58
C ILE A 99 6.60 27.75 2.39
N PHE A 100 6.83 26.73 1.52
CA PHE A 100 7.75 26.82 0.37
C PHE A 100 7.16 26.37 -0.96
N HIS A 101 5.93 26.71 -1.31
CA HIS A 101 5.19 26.17 -2.47
C HIS A 101 4.58 24.77 -2.23
N ASN A 102 3.88 24.63 -1.18
CA ASN A 102 2.44 24.49 -1.20
C ASN A 102 1.86 23.10 -1.21
N GLU A 103 2.60 22.04 -1.44
CA GLU A 103 2.06 20.70 -1.45
C GLU A 103 2.82 19.82 -0.48
N ILE A 104 2.12 19.34 0.55
CA ILE A 104 2.69 18.33 1.44
C ILE A 104 2.50 17.00 0.77
N LEU A 105 3.59 16.40 0.34
CA LEU A 105 3.57 15.04 -0.16
C LEU A 105 3.47 14.06 1.01
N SER A 106 2.60 13.09 0.85
CA SER A 106 2.44 11.98 1.76
C SER A 106 2.35 10.68 0.97
N CYS A 107 2.32 9.55 1.63
CA CYS A 107 2.08 8.29 0.98
C CYS A 107 0.93 7.51 1.64
N LYS A 108 0.24 6.73 0.83
CA LYS A 108 -0.95 5.95 1.19
C LYS A 108 -0.78 4.50 0.77
N GLY A 109 -1.62 3.64 1.34
CA GLY A 109 -1.70 2.24 0.98
C GLY A 109 -0.73 1.33 1.74
N GLY A 110 0.30 1.88 2.38
CA GLY A 110 1.33 1.09 3.04
C GLY A 110 2.27 0.37 2.07
N PHE A 111 3.22 -0.35 2.63
CA PHE A 111 4.32 -0.96 1.91
C PHE A 111 4.39 -2.47 2.21
N LEU A 112 5.07 -3.21 1.35
CA LEU A 112 5.23 -4.67 1.40
C LEU A 112 5.72 -5.21 2.77
N ALA A 113 6.59 -4.49 3.45
CA ALA A 113 7.11 -4.89 4.77
C ALA A 113 6.32 -4.32 5.96
N ASP A 114 5.32 -3.48 5.71
CA ASP A 114 4.51 -2.91 6.78
C ASP A 114 3.62 -3.96 7.45
N PRO A 115 3.33 -3.81 8.75
CA PRO A 115 2.34 -4.62 9.43
C PRO A 115 0.93 -4.25 8.96
N LEU A 116 -0.03 -5.14 9.22
CA LEU A 116 -1.43 -4.98 8.82
C LEU A 116 -2.03 -3.62 9.21
N ASP A 117 -1.78 -3.16 10.43
CA ASP A 117 -2.31 -1.90 10.93
C ASP A 117 -1.86 -0.67 10.12
N SER A 118 -0.74 -0.76 9.42
CA SER A 118 -0.23 0.32 8.56
C SER A 118 -1.00 0.44 7.25
N LEU A 119 -1.79 -0.58 6.89
CA LEU A 119 -2.62 -0.58 5.69
C LEU A 119 -3.98 0.11 5.90
N ASN A 120 -4.29 0.56 7.13
CA ASN A 120 -5.49 1.30 7.42
C ASN A 120 -5.56 2.58 6.59
N LEU A 121 -6.68 2.81 5.92
CA LEU A 121 -6.88 3.94 5.00
C LEU A 121 -6.76 5.31 5.68
N GLY A 122 -7.03 5.39 6.98
CA GLY A 122 -6.82 6.61 7.76
C GLY A 122 -5.34 6.94 7.98
N ARG A 123 -4.45 5.96 7.86
CA ARG A 123 -3.01 6.18 8.02
C ARG A 123 -2.39 6.78 6.77
N HIS A 124 -1.35 7.56 7.00
CA HIS A 124 -0.46 8.09 5.97
C HIS A 124 0.95 8.18 6.56
N CYS A 125 1.94 8.17 5.71
CA CYS A 125 3.32 8.44 6.08
C CYS A 125 3.73 9.78 5.48
N ASP A 126 4.52 10.55 6.21
CA ASP A 126 5.15 11.72 5.64
C ASP A 126 6.13 11.27 4.54
N TYR A 127 6.00 11.87 3.37
CA TYR A 127 6.96 11.67 2.31
C TYR A 127 8.30 12.26 2.76
N SER A 128 9.32 11.42 2.81
CA SER A 128 10.69 11.85 3.09
C SER A 128 11.55 11.66 1.86
N GLN A 129 12.13 12.73 1.36
CA GLN A 129 13.08 12.68 0.24
C GLN A 129 14.36 11.90 0.58
N THR A 130 14.57 11.60 1.87
CA THR A 130 15.75 10.85 2.35
C THR A 130 15.48 9.36 2.49
N ARG A 131 14.23 8.90 2.35
CA ARG A 131 13.93 7.47 2.33
C ARG A 131 14.13 6.92 0.92
N ASP A 132 14.62 5.71 0.86
CA ASP A 132 14.87 5.00 -0.39
C ASP A 132 13.62 5.00 -1.30
N PHE A 133 13.79 5.41 -2.54
CA PHE A 133 12.75 5.48 -3.57
C PHE A 133 12.02 4.14 -3.83
N PHE A 134 12.52 3.05 -3.29
CA PHE A 134 11.98 1.70 -3.48
C PHE A 134 10.62 1.45 -2.81
N TYR A 135 10.19 2.33 -1.91
CA TYR A 135 8.92 2.18 -1.16
C TYR A 135 7.75 2.87 -1.83
N TYR A 136 8.02 3.74 -2.80
CA TYR A 136 7.02 4.64 -3.36
C TYR A 136 6.64 4.21 -4.77
N GLY A 137 5.35 4.22 -5.01
CA GLY A 137 4.73 4.08 -6.32
C GLY A 137 3.95 5.32 -6.70
N LEU A 138 3.41 5.30 -7.91
CA LEU A 138 2.59 6.36 -8.45
C LEU A 138 1.38 5.75 -9.14
N ARG A 139 0.20 6.28 -8.81
CA ARG A 139 -1.04 6.00 -9.54
C ARG A 139 -1.53 7.26 -10.21
N LEU A 140 -1.65 7.21 -11.53
CA LEU A 140 -2.14 8.32 -12.31
C LEU A 140 -3.66 8.32 -12.36
N VAL A 141 -4.24 9.50 -12.21
CA VAL A 141 -5.69 9.75 -12.38
C VAL A 141 -5.86 10.69 -13.57
N ARG A 142 -6.83 10.40 -14.43
CA ARG A 142 -7.22 11.25 -15.55
C ARG A 142 -8.65 11.70 -15.39
N GLU A 143 -8.85 12.99 -15.37
CA GLU A 143 -10.18 13.58 -15.47
C GLU A 143 -10.75 13.34 -16.87
N VAL A 144 -11.94 12.76 -16.94
CA VAL A 144 -12.66 12.63 -18.20
C VAL A 144 -13.61 13.80 -18.30
N LYS A 145 -13.29 14.76 -19.15
CA LYS A 145 -14.23 15.84 -19.48
C LYS A 145 -15.45 15.21 -20.16
N LYS A 146 -16.62 15.49 -19.61
CA LYS A 146 -17.91 15.14 -20.23
C LYS A 146 -18.19 16.06 -21.40
#